data_49f2b2f2ce945802b688ac68164efb3c
#
_entry.id   49f2b2f2ce945802b688ac68164efb3c
#
_cell.length_a   1.000
_cell.length_b   1.000
_cell.length_c   1.000
_cell.angle_alpha   90.00
_cell.angle_beta   90.00
_cell.angle_gamma   90.00
#
_symmetry.space_group_name_H-M   'P 1'
#
loop_
_entity.id
_entity.type
_entity.pdbx_description
1 polymer ?
#
loop_
_entity_poly.entity_id
_entity_poly.type
_entity_poly.pdbx_seq_one_letter_code
_entity_poly.pdbx_strand_id
1 'polypeptide(L)'
;MTHPAANTITERRRAFTDARRAHWNEVARATPGGYAAGRGYSREVQRVIRNVVLPGQRVLELGSGHGDLLAALKPSAGVGVDLSPEMTARATARHPNLRFVTADAIDAVVDGTFDVIVLSDLLNEIWDAQTLFKRIARWCTADTRIVISLHSQVWKLPLDLARMAGLATPLLEQNWFAPTDVHSLLSLEGF
;
A
#
# COMPACT_ATOMS: atom_id res chain seq x y z
N MET A 1 -10.45 -5.12 33.56
CA MET A 1 -11.61 -5.83 32.94
C MET A 1 -11.71 -5.41 31.49
N THR A 2 -11.24 -6.23 30.55
CA THR A 2 -11.32 -5.97 29.11
C THR A 2 -12.76 -6.19 28.64
N HIS A 3 -13.32 -5.21 27.98
CA HIS A 3 -14.69 -5.23 27.46
C HIS A 3 -14.80 -6.32 26.35
N PRO A 4 -15.78 -7.25 26.39
CA PRO A 4 -15.86 -8.36 25.41
C PRO A 4 -15.95 -7.90 23.95
N ALA A 5 -16.48 -6.70 23.67
CA ALA A 5 -16.52 -6.11 22.34
C ALA A 5 -15.12 -5.72 21.81
N ALA A 6 -14.19 -5.31 22.66
CA ALA A 6 -12.83 -4.93 22.26
C ALA A 6 -12.01 -6.16 21.82
N ASN A 7 -12.17 -7.31 22.48
CA ASN A 7 -11.54 -8.55 22.05
C ASN A 7 -12.01 -8.99 20.65
N THR A 8 -13.30 -8.86 20.37
CA THR A 8 -13.87 -9.23 19.07
C THR A 8 -13.33 -8.36 17.91
N ILE A 9 -13.14 -7.06 18.12
CA ILE A 9 -12.58 -6.15 17.09
C ILE A 9 -11.11 -6.50 16.82
N THR A 10 -10.33 -6.71 17.88
CA THR A 10 -8.91 -7.09 17.76
C THR A 10 -8.73 -8.42 17.05
N GLU A 11 -9.56 -9.40 17.35
CA GLU A 11 -9.56 -10.71 16.68
C GLU A 11 -9.92 -10.58 15.20
N ARG A 12 -10.94 -9.78 14.86
CA ARG A 12 -11.34 -9.51 13.46
C ARG A 12 -10.23 -8.81 12.69
N ARG A 13 -9.59 -7.80 13.26
CA ARG A 13 -8.45 -7.13 12.65
C ARG A 13 -7.32 -8.11 12.39
N ARG A 14 -6.99 -8.95 13.37
CA ARG A 14 -5.94 -9.96 13.22
C ARG A 14 -6.26 -10.94 12.09
N ALA A 15 -7.47 -11.49 12.06
CA ALA A 15 -7.89 -12.39 11.01
C ALA A 15 -7.84 -11.74 9.62
N PHE A 16 -8.25 -10.46 9.52
CA PHE A 16 -8.18 -9.67 8.30
C PHE A 16 -6.73 -9.50 7.82
N THR A 17 -5.81 -9.11 8.72
CA THR A 17 -4.39 -8.91 8.42
C THR A 17 -3.71 -10.22 8.04
N ASP A 18 -4.00 -11.31 8.75
CA ASP A 18 -3.42 -12.62 8.49
C ASP A 18 -3.87 -13.19 7.13
N ALA A 19 -5.14 -13.01 6.76
CA ALA A 19 -5.65 -13.41 5.45
C ALA A 19 -4.94 -12.66 4.31
N ARG A 20 -4.72 -11.34 4.46
CA ARG A 20 -4.00 -10.53 3.47
C ARG A 20 -2.54 -10.90 3.38
N ARG A 21 -1.89 -11.12 4.51
CA ARG A 21 -0.49 -11.59 4.54
C ARG A 21 -0.34 -12.92 3.80
N ALA A 22 -1.23 -13.87 4.05
CA ALA A 22 -1.21 -15.17 3.37
C ALA A 22 -1.41 -15.01 1.86
N HIS A 23 -2.40 -14.21 1.43
CA HIS A 23 -2.68 -13.93 0.04
C HIS A 23 -1.47 -13.29 -0.67
N TRP A 24 -0.89 -12.23 -0.12
CA TRP A 24 0.23 -11.54 -0.75
C TRP A 24 1.53 -12.36 -0.74
N ASN A 25 1.73 -13.24 0.25
CA ASN A 25 2.80 -14.24 0.21
C ASN A 25 2.64 -15.21 -0.95
N GLU A 26 1.42 -15.69 -1.21
CA GLU A 26 1.13 -16.57 -2.34
C GLU A 26 1.33 -15.85 -3.68
N VAL A 27 0.81 -14.63 -3.81
CA VAL A 27 1.03 -13.79 -4.99
C VAL A 27 2.54 -13.58 -5.23
N ALA A 28 3.32 -13.26 -4.20
CA ALA A 28 4.76 -13.13 -4.32
C ALA A 28 5.42 -14.39 -4.89
N ARG A 29 5.03 -15.58 -4.39
CA ARG A 29 5.59 -16.86 -4.88
C ARG A 29 5.20 -17.13 -6.32
N ALA A 30 3.96 -16.82 -6.71
CA ALA A 30 3.47 -17.03 -8.06
C ALA A 30 4.07 -16.03 -9.09
N THR A 31 4.59 -14.89 -8.63
CA THR A 31 5.08 -13.83 -9.50
C THR A 31 6.56 -13.47 -9.26
N PRO A 32 7.51 -14.43 -9.39
CA PRO A 32 8.91 -14.18 -9.06
C PRO A 32 9.57 -13.06 -9.89
N GLY A 33 9.07 -12.80 -11.10
CA GLY A 33 9.50 -11.71 -11.99
C GLY A 33 8.70 -10.40 -11.89
N GLY A 34 7.81 -10.27 -10.87
CA GLY A 34 6.82 -9.21 -10.80
C GLY A 34 5.52 -9.58 -11.53
N TYR A 35 4.51 -8.74 -11.42
CA TYR A 35 3.17 -9.02 -11.99
C TYR A 35 3.19 -9.12 -13.52
N ALA A 36 3.02 -10.34 -14.06
CA ALA A 36 2.95 -10.54 -15.51
C ALA A 36 1.63 -10.01 -16.09
N ALA A 37 0.51 -10.32 -15.41
CA ALA A 37 -0.84 -9.89 -15.72
C ALA A 37 -1.06 -8.50 -15.20
N GLY A 38 -0.97 -7.48 -15.35
CA GLY A 38 -1.06 -6.14 -14.70
C GLY A 38 0.15 -5.26 -14.97
N ARG A 39 1.13 -5.75 -15.72
CA ARG A 39 2.31 -4.93 -16.08
C ARG A 39 1.95 -3.62 -16.77
N GLY A 40 0.88 -3.61 -17.57
CA GLY A 40 0.37 -2.39 -18.20
C GLY A 40 -0.11 -1.38 -17.18
N TYR A 41 -0.96 -1.81 -16.26
CA TYR A 41 -1.50 -0.97 -15.18
C TYR A 41 -0.38 -0.47 -14.26
N SER A 42 0.47 -1.36 -13.74
CA SER A 42 1.58 -0.97 -12.85
C SER A 42 2.54 0.02 -13.50
N ARG A 43 2.84 -0.13 -14.81
CA ARG A 43 3.67 0.83 -15.55
C ARG A 43 3.00 2.19 -15.70
N GLU A 44 1.69 2.21 -15.90
CA GLU A 44 0.93 3.45 -16.03
C GLU A 44 0.88 4.17 -14.69
N VAL A 45 0.58 3.49 -13.58
CA VAL A 45 0.63 4.03 -12.22
C VAL A 45 2.02 4.59 -11.93
N GLN A 46 3.09 3.83 -12.21
CA GLN A 46 4.46 4.30 -12.06
C GLN A 46 4.74 5.56 -12.89
N ARG A 47 4.27 5.59 -14.15
CA ARG A 47 4.43 6.75 -15.02
C ARG A 47 3.77 8.00 -14.45
N VAL A 48 2.54 7.88 -13.98
CA VAL A 48 1.79 8.99 -13.39
C VAL A 48 2.46 9.46 -12.10
N ILE A 49 2.81 8.56 -11.19
CA ILE A 49 3.44 8.92 -9.91
C ILE A 49 4.82 9.57 -10.14
N ARG A 50 5.61 9.09 -11.10
CA ARG A 50 6.90 9.71 -11.46
C ARG A 50 6.78 11.13 -12.01
N ASN A 51 5.62 11.54 -12.53
CA ASN A 51 5.41 12.92 -12.97
C ASN A 51 5.15 13.89 -11.80
N VAL A 52 4.76 13.36 -10.63
CA VAL A 52 4.49 14.18 -9.44
C VAL A 52 5.53 14.02 -8.35
N VAL A 53 6.34 12.96 -8.38
CA VAL A 53 7.43 12.71 -7.42
C VAL A 53 8.76 12.96 -8.11
N LEU A 54 9.52 13.94 -7.63
CA LEU A 54 10.81 14.30 -8.21
C LEU A 54 11.91 13.33 -7.73
N PRO A 55 12.87 12.99 -8.59
CA PRO A 55 14.05 12.22 -8.17
C PRO A 55 14.82 12.96 -7.04
N GLY A 56 15.48 12.19 -6.17
CA GLY A 56 16.28 12.75 -5.08
C GLY A 56 15.50 13.10 -3.82
N GLN A 57 14.17 12.96 -3.81
CA GLN A 57 13.35 13.15 -2.60
C GLN A 57 13.49 11.95 -1.64
N ARG A 58 13.20 12.16 -0.37
CA ARG A 58 13.04 11.11 0.64
C ARG A 58 11.63 10.54 0.51
N VAL A 59 11.50 9.26 0.17
CA VAL A 59 10.22 8.64 -0.15
C VAL A 59 9.91 7.47 0.79
N LEU A 60 8.72 7.48 1.37
CA LEU A 60 8.12 6.33 2.05
C LEU A 60 7.03 5.75 1.15
N GLU A 61 7.12 4.48 0.80
CA GLU A 61 6.06 3.75 0.11
C GLU A 61 5.41 2.75 1.05
N LEU A 62 4.11 2.90 1.29
CA LEU A 62 3.29 1.96 2.06
C LEU A 62 2.57 1.01 1.09
N GLY A 63 2.71 -0.30 1.31
CA GLY A 63 2.29 -1.34 0.37
C GLY A 63 3.27 -1.47 -0.79
N SER A 64 4.57 -1.52 -0.50
CA SER A 64 5.62 -1.43 -1.53
C SER A 64 5.76 -2.66 -2.44
N GLY A 65 5.14 -3.79 -2.09
CA GLY A 65 5.21 -5.02 -2.87
C GLY A 65 6.66 -5.41 -3.21
N HIS A 66 6.95 -5.56 -4.50
CA HIS A 66 8.29 -5.86 -5.01
C HIS A 66 9.27 -4.66 -5.01
N GLY A 67 8.85 -3.47 -4.58
CA GLY A 67 9.69 -2.27 -4.52
C GLY A 67 9.96 -1.59 -5.87
N ASP A 68 9.32 -2.05 -6.94
CA ASP A 68 9.60 -1.57 -8.31
C ASP A 68 9.19 -0.10 -8.49
N LEU A 69 8.09 0.36 -7.88
CA LEU A 69 7.67 1.76 -7.91
C LEU A 69 8.68 2.62 -7.13
N LEU A 70 8.99 2.26 -5.89
CA LEU A 70 9.96 2.99 -5.06
C LEU A 70 11.30 3.17 -5.77
N ALA A 71 11.82 2.09 -6.39
CA ALA A 71 13.05 2.15 -7.16
C ALA A 71 12.94 3.06 -8.39
N ALA A 72 11.80 3.04 -9.09
CA ALA A 72 11.54 3.88 -10.26
C ALA A 72 11.47 5.37 -9.93
N LEU A 73 11.15 5.75 -8.68
CA LEU A 73 11.14 7.14 -8.20
C LEU A 73 12.54 7.71 -7.97
N LYS A 74 13.59 6.87 -7.91
CA LYS A 74 14.99 7.26 -7.67
C LYS A 74 15.15 8.17 -6.45
N PRO A 75 14.70 7.72 -5.26
CA PRO A 75 14.76 8.54 -4.05
C PRO A 75 16.22 8.72 -3.58
N SER A 76 16.50 9.80 -2.84
CA SER A 76 17.76 9.95 -2.09
C SER A 76 17.82 9.02 -0.87
N ALA A 77 16.66 8.78 -0.26
CA ALA A 77 16.44 7.78 0.76
C ALA A 77 15.03 7.19 0.56
N GLY A 78 14.97 5.89 0.30
CA GLY A 78 13.69 5.19 0.05
C GLY A 78 13.44 4.12 1.10
N VAL A 79 12.23 4.15 1.68
CA VAL A 79 11.75 3.11 2.58
C VAL A 79 10.46 2.55 2.04
N GLY A 80 10.40 1.23 1.85
CA GLY A 80 9.19 0.49 1.50
C GLY A 80 8.68 -0.28 2.71
N VAL A 81 7.38 -0.24 2.95
CA VAL A 81 6.69 -1.06 3.96
C VAL A 81 5.72 -1.98 3.27
N ASP A 82 5.76 -3.27 3.57
CA ASP A 82 4.79 -4.24 3.07
C ASP A 82 4.45 -5.28 4.13
N LEU A 83 3.21 -5.75 4.11
CA LEU A 83 2.71 -6.75 5.05
C LEU A 83 3.32 -8.13 4.82
N SER A 84 3.70 -8.44 3.58
CA SER A 84 4.20 -9.74 3.15
C SER A 84 5.70 -9.85 3.32
N PRO A 85 6.22 -10.77 4.16
CA PRO A 85 7.65 -11.06 4.25
C PRO A 85 8.24 -11.57 2.93
N GLU A 86 7.45 -12.27 2.12
CA GLU A 86 7.89 -12.74 0.79
C GLU A 86 8.10 -11.56 -0.18
N MET A 87 7.21 -10.55 -0.15
CA MET A 87 7.36 -9.33 -0.95
C MET A 87 8.60 -8.55 -0.53
N THR A 88 8.76 -8.28 0.76
CA THR A 88 9.90 -7.50 1.28
C THR A 88 11.24 -8.21 1.07
N ALA A 89 11.30 -9.53 1.19
CA ALA A 89 12.50 -10.29 0.89
C ALA A 89 12.89 -10.15 -0.59
N ARG A 90 11.94 -10.24 -1.51
CA ARG A 90 12.17 -10.06 -2.94
C ARG A 90 12.53 -8.63 -3.30
N ALA A 91 11.86 -7.66 -2.68
CA ALA A 91 12.16 -6.24 -2.85
C ALA A 91 13.60 -5.93 -2.42
N THR A 92 14.03 -6.44 -1.26
CA THR A 92 15.40 -6.28 -0.76
C THR A 92 16.43 -6.90 -1.68
N ALA A 93 16.18 -8.11 -2.18
CA ALA A 93 17.09 -8.78 -3.11
C ALA A 93 17.19 -8.04 -4.46
N ARG A 94 16.08 -7.45 -4.95
CA ARG A 94 16.01 -6.75 -6.23
C ARG A 94 16.57 -5.32 -6.16
N HIS A 95 16.35 -4.64 -5.03
CA HIS A 95 16.70 -3.24 -4.83
C HIS A 95 17.53 -3.04 -3.57
N PRO A 96 18.79 -3.54 -3.52
CA PRO A 96 19.63 -3.55 -2.30
C PRO A 96 20.00 -2.16 -1.78
N ASN A 97 19.83 -1.12 -2.58
CA ASN A 97 20.07 0.27 -2.18
C ASN A 97 18.86 0.93 -1.48
N LEU A 98 17.74 0.22 -1.36
CA LEU A 98 16.52 0.68 -0.68
C LEU A 98 16.29 -0.12 0.59
N ARG A 99 15.62 0.47 1.55
CA ARG A 99 15.25 -0.20 2.80
C ARG A 99 13.82 -0.73 2.69
N PHE A 100 13.61 -2.00 3.07
CA PHE A 100 12.28 -2.59 3.15
C PHE A 100 12.00 -3.10 4.56
N VAL A 101 10.77 -2.87 5.03
CA VAL A 101 10.29 -3.23 6.38
C VAL A 101 9.04 -4.10 6.23
N THR A 102 9.08 -5.28 6.83
CA THR A 102 7.90 -6.16 6.88
C THR A 102 7.01 -5.76 8.05
N ALA A 103 5.89 -5.11 7.76
CA ALA A 103 4.92 -4.68 8.77
C ALA A 103 3.56 -4.40 8.14
N ASP A 104 2.49 -4.44 8.95
CA ASP A 104 1.25 -3.76 8.63
C ASP A 104 1.51 -2.24 8.59
N ALA A 105 1.02 -1.55 7.57
CA ALA A 105 1.24 -0.11 7.40
C ALA A 105 0.76 0.71 8.61
N ILE A 106 -0.31 0.26 9.29
CA ILE A 106 -0.83 0.90 10.50
C ILE A 106 0.15 0.75 11.68
N ASP A 107 0.84 -0.39 11.79
CA ASP A 107 1.71 -0.73 12.93
C ASP A 107 3.19 -0.50 12.62
N ALA A 108 3.53 -0.11 11.39
CA ALA A 108 4.90 0.09 10.95
C ALA A 108 5.65 1.11 11.83
N VAL A 109 6.92 0.79 12.11
CA VAL A 109 7.85 1.69 12.79
C VAL A 109 8.95 2.05 11.80
N VAL A 110 8.92 3.30 11.37
CA VAL A 110 9.89 3.88 10.44
C VAL A 110 10.38 5.20 11.03
N ASP A 111 11.69 5.39 11.04
CA ASP A 111 12.31 6.58 11.60
C ASP A 111 12.40 7.71 10.56
N GLY A 112 12.27 8.94 11.05
CA GLY A 112 12.45 10.16 10.27
C GLY A 112 11.16 10.64 9.60
N THR A 113 11.32 11.68 8.79
CA THR A 113 10.26 12.30 7.99
C THR A 113 10.58 12.19 6.51
N PHE A 114 9.57 12.32 5.67
CA PHE A 114 9.70 12.12 4.23
C PHE A 114 9.14 13.31 3.46
N ASP A 115 9.73 13.56 2.29
CA ASP A 115 9.25 14.60 1.37
C ASP A 115 7.98 14.13 0.65
N VAL A 116 7.89 12.81 0.40
CA VAL A 116 6.73 12.18 -0.25
C VAL A 116 6.39 10.85 0.44
N ILE A 117 5.11 10.64 0.70
CA ILE A 117 4.57 9.36 1.15
C ILE A 117 3.62 8.84 0.06
N VAL A 118 3.89 7.63 -0.43
CA VAL A 118 3.14 7.00 -1.53
C VAL A 118 2.31 5.84 -0.99
N LEU A 119 1.02 5.85 -1.32
CA LEU A 119 0.09 4.75 -1.09
C LEU A 119 -0.45 4.30 -2.46
N SER A 120 0.20 3.32 -3.05
CA SER A 120 -0.22 2.80 -4.36
C SER A 120 -1.14 1.60 -4.16
N ASP A 121 -2.44 1.80 -4.45
CA ASP A 121 -3.53 0.81 -4.35
C ASP A 121 -3.69 0.17 -2.95
N LEU A 122 -3.09 0.78 -1.92
CA LEU A 122 -3.08 0.24 -0.57
C LEU A 122 -4.40 0.45 0.17
N LEU A 123 -5.07 1.59 -0.01
CA LEU A 123 -6.26 1.94 0.79
C LEU A 123 -7.39 0.92 0.66
N ASN A 124 -7.50 0.27 -0.50
CA ASN A 124 -8.47 -0.80 -0.72
C ASN A 124 -8.22 -2.04 0.16
N GLU A 125 -7.00 -2.21 0.66
CA GLU A 125 -6.53 -3.39 1.41
C GLU A 125 -6.34 -3.13 2.92
N ILE A 126 -6.63 -1.92 3.41
CA ILE A 126 -6.38 -1.51 4.79
C ILE A 126 -7.61 -1.77 5.67
N TRP A 127 -7.37 -2.23 6.91
CA TRP A 127 -8.42 -2.42 7.90
C TRP A 127 -9.08 -1.11 8.35
N ASP A 128 -8.27 -0.08 8.60
CA ASP A 128 -8.70 1.21 9.13
C ASP A 128 -7.87 2.34 8.52
N ALA A 129 -8.46 2.99 7.51
CA ALA A 129 -7.80 4.08 6.77
C ALA A 129 -7.59 5.32 7.64
N GLN A 130 -8.50 5.61 8.58
CA GLN A 130 -8.35 6.76 9.47
C GLN A 130 -7.16 6.57 10.40
N THR A 131 -7.03 5.39 11.01
CA THR A 131 -5.85 5.07 11.86
C THR A 131 -4.57 5.10 11.03
N LEU A 132 -4.60 4.68 9.76
CA LEU A 132 -3.45 4.81 8.87
C LEU A 132 -3.05 6.27 8.67
N PHE A 133 -3.99 7.19 8.39
CA PHE A 133 -3.68 8.61 8.19
C PHE A 133 -3.13 9.27 9.45
N LYS A 134 -3.66 8.94 10.65
CA LYS A 134 -3.06 9.34 11.94
C LYS A 134 -1.61 8.89 12.07
N ARG A 135 -1.30 7.71 11.57
CA ARG A 135 0.07 7.19 11.58
C ARG A 135 0.96 7.94 10.60
N ILE A 136 0.47 8.18 9.40
CA ILE A 136 1.18 8.91 8.34
C ILE A 136 1.59 10.31 8.81
N ALA A 137 0.75 11.02 9.56
CA ALA A 137 1.04 12.35 10.09
C ALA A 137 2.36 12.42 10.88
N ARG A 138 2.80 11.31 11.50
CA ARG A 138 4.09 11.25 12.24
C ARG A 138 5.32 11.28 11.34
N TRP A 139 5.17 10.93 10.08
CA TRP A 139 6.24 10.92 9.07
C TRP A 139 6.22 12.16 8.18
N CYS A 140 5.27 13.07 8.43
CA CYS A 140 5.09 14.29 7.66
C CYS A 140 5.82 15.48 8.29
N THR A 141 6.25 16.39 7.43
CA THR A 141 6.54 17.79 7.72
C THR A 141 5.47 18.65 7.08
N ALA A 142 5.52 19.97 7.24
CA ALA A 142 4.58 20.90 6.58
C ALA A 142 4.63 20.82 5.04
N ASP A 143 5.76 20.36 4.47
CA ASP A 143 5.98 20.27 3.03
C ASP A 143 5.80 18.85 2.48
N THR A 144 5.47 17.88 3.32
CA THR A 144 5.28 16.49 2.88
C THR A 144 4.07 16.37 1.98
N ARG A 145 4.25 15.73 0.84
CA ARG A 145 3.14 15.38 -0.09
C ARG A 145 2.73 13.93 0.07
N ILE A 146 1.43 13.70 0.16
CA ILE A 146 0.86 12.35 0.14
C ILE A 146 0.33 12.08 -1.26
N VAL A 147 0.80 11.00 -1.89
CA VAL A 147 0.38 10.56 -3.22
C VAL A 147 -0.37 9.24 -3.07
N ILE A 148 -1.64 9.25 -3.46
CA ILE A 148 -2.53 8.10 -3.30
C ILE A 148 -3.06 7.69 -4.65
N SER A 149 -2.90 6.41 -5.02
CA SER A 149 -3.69 5.77 -6.06
C SER A 149 -4.67 4.79 -5.44
N LEU A 150 -5.83 4.66 -6.04
CA LEU A 150 -6.87 3.74 -5.61
C LEU A 150 -7.69 3.25 -6.80
N HIS A 151 -8.23 2.06 -6.68
CA HIS A 151 -9.18 1.55 -7.65
C HIS A 151 -10.54 2.23 -7.43
N SER A 152 -11.01 2.95 -8.45
CA SER A 152 -12.34 3.57 -8.42
C SER A 152 -13.44 2.51 -8.39
N GLN A 153 -14.55 2.79 -7.69
CA GLN A 153 -15.76 1.97 -7.65
C GLN A 153 -16.32 1.62 -9.05
N VAL A 154 -16.07 2.47 -10.05
CA VAL A 154 -16.48 2.25 -11.45
C VAL A 154 -15.90 0.93 -12.01
N TRP A 155 -14.73 0.54 -11.56
CA TRP A 155 -14.06 -0.69 -11.98
C TRP A 155 -14.54 -1.95 -11.24
N LYS A 156 -15.35 -1.82 -10.20
CA LYS A 156 -15.82 -2.96 -9.41
C LYS A 156 -16.53 -4.00 -10.29
N LEU A 157 -17.53 -3.56 -11.02
CA LEU A 157 -18.35 -4.47 -11.86
C LEU A 157 -17.52 -5.14 -12.99
N PRO A 158 -16.74 -4.40 -13.79
CA PRO A 158 -15.85 -5.00 -14.79
C PRO A 158 -14.83 -5.98 -14.21
N LEU A 159 -14.25 -5.68 -13.05
CA LEU A 159 -13.29 -6.55 -12.38
C LEU A 159 -13.95 -7.82 -11.84
N ASP A 160 -15.14 -7.73 -11.25
CA ASP A 160 -15.88 -8.89 -10.78
C ASP A 160 -16.25 -9.84 -11.93
N LEU A 161 -16.68 -9.29 -13.06
CA LEU A 161 -16.95 -10.09 -14.29
C LEU A 161 -15.66 -10.73 -14.82
N ALA A 162 -14.55 -10.00 -14.87
CA ALA A 162 -13.26 -10.54 -15.29
C ALA A 162 -12.76 -11.66 -14.37
N ARG A 163 -12.99 -11.55 -13.05
CA ARG A 163 -12.66 -12.60 -12.07
C ARG A 163 -13.52 -13.84 -12.27
N MET A 164 -14.83 -13.67 -12.48
CA MET A 164 -15.74 -14.79 -12.77
C MET A 164 -15.33 -15.53 -14.05
N ALA A 165 -14.80 -14.82 -15.03
CA ALA A 165 -14.28 -15.38 -16.27
C ALA A 165 -12.85 -15.96 -16.16
N GLY A 166 -12.20 -15.89 -14.98
CA GLY A 166 -10.81 -16.34 -14.79
C GLY A 166 -9.75 -15.44 -15.45
N LEU A 167 -10.14 -14.23 -15.87
CA LEU A 167 -9.28 -13.28 -16.57
C LEU A 167 -8.55 -12.31 -15.63
N ALA A 168 -8.91 -12.28 -14.35
CA ALA A 168 -8.28 -11.43 -13.34
C ALA A 168 -7.93 -12.25 -12.09
N THR A 169 -6.88 -11.81 -11.39
CA THR A 169 -6.43 -12.44 -10.13
C THR A 169 -7.54 -12.33 -9.07
N PRO A 170 -7.86 -13.42 -8.35
CA PRO A 170 -8.75 -13.34 -7.21
C PRO A 170 -8.19 -12.33 -6.20
N LEU A 171 -9.02 -11.40 -5.77
CA LEU A 171 -8.69 -10.46 -4.69
C LEU A 171 -9.55 -10.78 -3.47
N LEU A 172 -9.03 -10.47 -2.30
CA LEU A 172 -9.82 -10.47 -1.07
C LEU A 172 -10.86 -9.35 -1.12
N GLU A 173 -11.83 -9.40 -0.21
CA GLU A 173 -12.80 -8.33 -0.07
C GLU A 173 -12.10 -6.99 0.15
N GLN A 174 -12.39 -6.00 -0.70
CA GLN A 174 -11.73 -4.70 -0.73
C GLN A 174 -12.64 -3.61 -0.20
N ASN A 175 -12.04 -2.60 0.42
CA ASN A 175 -12.70 -1.33 0.66
C ASN A 175 -12.79 -0.54 -0.65
N TRP A 176 -13.91 0.12 -0.86
CA TRP A 176 -14.13 0.95 -2.04
C TRP A 176 -14.29 2.39 -1.61
N PHE A 177 -13.25 3.18 -1.80
CA PHE A 177 -13.26 4.61 -1.50
C PHE A 177 -13.53 5.42 -2.76
N ALA A 178 -14.35 6.48 -2.62
CA ALA A 178 -14.38 7.58 -3.57
C ALA A 178 -13.27 8.60 -3.22
N PRO A 179 -12.80 9.42 -4.15
CA PRO A 179 -11.84 10.48 -3.85
C PRO A 179 -12.31 11.45 -2.75
N THR A 180 -13.62 11.69 -2.68
CA THR A 180 -14.26 12.49 -1.63
C THR A 180 -14.12 11.88 -0.24
N ASP A 181 -14.18 10.56 -0.13
CA ASP A 181 -14.03 9.85 1.15
C ASP A 181 -12.60 10.01 1.67
N VAL A 182 -11.63 9.84 0.77
CA VAL A 182 -10.20 10.01 1.09
C VAL A 182 -9.91 11.44 1.50
N HIS A 183 -10.44 12.43 0.77
CA HIS A 183 -10.30 13.84 1.13
C HIS A 183 -10.88 14.14 2.51
N SER A 184 -12.07 13.61 2.81
CA SER A 184 -12.69 13.79 4.12
C SER A 184 -11.86 13.19 5.24
N LEU A 185 -11.33 11.97 5.05
CA LEU A 185 -10.48 11.31 6.03
C LEU A 185 -9.17 12.06 6.26
N LEU A 186 -8.53 12.57 5.20
CA LEU A 186 -7.32 13.39 5.30
C LEU A 186 -7.60 14.68 6.06
N SER A 187 -8.70 15.38 5.75
CA SER A 187 -9.10 16.63 6.41
C SER A 187 -9.36 16.44 7.91
N LEU A 188 -9.90 15.28 8.34
CA LEU A 188 -10.08 14.96 9.76
C LEU A 188 -8.77 14.84 10.53
N GLU A 189 -7.68 14.50 9.85
CA GLU A 189 -6.35 14.36 10.44
C GLU A 189 -5.44 15.59 10.20
N GLY A 190 -6.00 16.67 9.65
CA GLY A 190 -5.32 17.96 9.49
C GLY A 190 -4.47 18.11 8.23
N PHE A 191 -4.71 17.30 7.20
CA PHE A 191 -4.08 17.40 5.89
C PHE A 191 -4.84 18.32 4.94
#